data_48cb2dfd255415e538081eeeb6fcef39
#
_entry.id   48cb2dfd255415e538081eeeb6fcef39
#
_cell.length_a   1.000
_cell.length_b   1.000
_cell.length_c   1.000
_cell.angle_alpha   90.00
_cell.angle_beta   90.00
_cell.angle_gamma   90.00
#
_symmetry.space_group_name_H-M   'P 1'
#
loop_
_entity.id
_entity.type
_entity.pdbx_description
1 polymer ?
#
loop_
_entity_poly.entity_id
_entity_poly.type
_entity_poly.pdbx_seq_one_letter_code
_entity_poly.pdbx_strand_id
1 'polypeptide(L)'
;MFDFLVTADGGLTTAGYAVCIIAGLLLFVAAIVFAGRVSEKKRMGTKQLVYCAVTMALAFVTSYLKIFEMPWGGSVTLCSMLFIVLAANWYGPKTGVLVGLAYGILQFLQEPYVLSFFQVCCDYILAFAALGTAGFFAKSKHGLVKGYIAAVIARGAFHALGGYLYWMDYMPDNFPQSLRSLYPLLYNYSYLLVEAVITVILISIPAVAKGLNRVKQTALE
;
A
#
# COMPACT_ATOMS: atom_id res chain seq x y z
N MET A 1 15.78 15.84 18.30
CA MET A 1 14.47 16.46 18.56
C MET A 1 13.30 15.47 18.58
N PHE A 2 13.48 14.28 18.02
CA PHE A 2 12.45 13.23 17.98
C PHE A 2 12.80 11.99 18.81
N ASP A 3 13.86 12.04 19.62
CA ASP A 3 14.34 10.91 20.44
C ASP A 3 13.31 10.38 21.46
N PHE A 4 12.30 11.19 21.74
CA PHE A 4 11.15 10.82 22.54
C PHE A 4 10.16 9.89 21.79
N LEU A 5 10.07 10.01 20.46
CA LEU A 5 9.10 9.28 19.63
C LEU A 5 9.73 8.14 18.83
N VAL A 6 11.02 8.24 18.51
CA VAL A 6 11.74 7.35 17.62
C VAL A 6 12.96 6.78 18.35
N THR A 7 13.19 5.48 18.23
CA THR A 7 14.38 4.79 18.74
C THR A 7 15.59 5.04 17.85
N ALA A 8 16.80 4.78 18.36
CA ALA A 8 18.04 5.01 17.61
C ALA A 8 18.14 4.18 16.33
N ASP A 9 17.47 3.05 16.29
CA ASP A 9 17.37 2.12 15.14
C ASP A 9 16.21 2.43 14.17
N GLY A 10 15.52 3.58 14.37
CA GLY A 10 14.44 4.03 13.48
C GLY A 10 13.06 3.47 13.81
N GLY A 11 12.91 2.66 14.86
CA GLY A 11 11.62 2.19 15.33
C GLY A 11 10.85 3.25 16.13
N LEU A 12 9.62 2.97 16.54
CA LEU A 12 8.84 3.83 17.42
C LEU A 12 9.08 3.45 18.89
N THR A 13 9.21 4.46 19.77
CA THR A 13 9.12 4.26 21.21
C THR A 13 7.67 3.97 21.62
N THR A 14 7.45 3.53 22.87
CA THR A 14 6.08 3.39 23.42
C THR A 14 5.29 4.70 23.32
N ALA A 15 5.95 5.84 23.55
CA ALA A 15 5.33 7.16 23.36
C ALA A 15 5.05 7.44 21.88
N GLY A 16 5.94 7.04 20.97
CA GLY A 16 5.75 7.13 19.52
C GLY A 16 4.52 6.36 19.06
N TYR A 17 4.35 5.12 19.49
CA TYR A 17 3.14 4.33 19.21
C TYR A 17 1.87 5.01 19.76
N ALA A 18 1.90 5.49 21.00
CA ALA A 18 0.75 6.17 21.60
C ALA A 18 0.35 7.42 20.80
N VAL A 19 1.32 8.25 20.39
CA VAL A 19 1.07 9.43 19.56
C VAL A 19 0.51 9.05 18.21
N CYS A 20 1.04 8.03 17.53
CA CYS A 20 0.53 7.56 16.24
C CYS A 20 -0.91 7.04 16.35
N ILE A 21 -1.23 6.28 17.41
CA ILE A 21 -2.59 5.77 17.65
C ILE A 21 -3.55 6.92 17.91
N ILE A 22 -3.17 7.88 18.77
CA ILE A 22 -4.01 9.06 19.05
C ILE A 22 -4.21 9.90 17.79
N ALA A 23 -3.17 10.15 17.01
CA ALA A 23 -3.27 10.88 15.76
C ALA A 23 -4.15 10.14 14.74
N GLY A 24 -4.03 8.82 14.63
CA GLY A 24 -4.88 7.98 13.80
C GLY A 24 -6.36 8.05 14.21
N LEU A 25 -6.65 7.98 15.50
CA LEU A 25 -8.01 8.14 16.03
C LEU A 25 -8.58 9.55 15.76
N LEU A 26 -7.77 10.59 15.94
CA LEU A 26 -8.18 11.97 15.64
C LEU A 26 -8.46 12.16 14.15
N LEU A 27 -7.63 11.62 13.28
CA LEU A 27 -7.85 11.64 11.83
C LEU A 27 -9.11 10.86 11.45
N PHE A 28 -9.37 9.71 12.09
CA PHE A 28 -10.58 8.93 11.89
C PHE A 28 -11.84 9.70 12.32
N VAL A 29 -11.81 10.33 13.49
CA VAL A 29 -12.91 11.20 13.96
C VAL A 29 -13.10 12.39 13.04
N ALA A 30 -12.02 13.06 12.61
CA ALA A 30 -12.07 14.13 11.64
C ALA A 30 -12.69 13.67 10.31
N ALA A 31 -12.29 12.49 9.81
CA ALA A 31 -12.87 11.92 8.60
C ALA A 31 -14.37 11.65 8.73
N ILE A 32 -14.85 11.16 9.89
CA ILE A 32 -16.28 10.98 10.17
C ILE A 32 -17.01 12.33 10.16
N VAL A 33 -16.47 13.35 10.84
CA VAL A 33 -17.06 14.69 10.89
C VAL A 33 -17.12 15.33 9.49
N PHE A 34 -16.04 15.23 8.72
CA PHE A 34 -16.02 15.71 7.33
C PHE A 34 -16.97 14.93 6.43
N ALA A 35 -17.02 13.60 6.55
CA ALA A 35 -17.97 12.77 5.82
C ALA A 35 -19.43 13.13 6.15
N GLY A 36 -19.69 13.51 7.41
CA GLY A 36 -21.01 14.00 7.83
C GLY A 36 -21.44 15.31 7.17
N ARG A 37 -20.48 16.13 6.73
CA ARG A 37 -20.74 17.41 6.04
C ARG A 37 -20.83 17.28 4.51
N VAL A 38 -20.46 16.10 3.96
CA VAL A 38 -20.54 15.85 2.50
C VAL A 38 -21.98 15.50 2.15
N SER A 39 -22.50 16.10 1.05
CA SER A 39 -23.84 15.82 0.52
C SER A 39 -24.11 14.30 0.41
N GLU A 40 -25.32 13.87 0.78
CA GLU A 40 -25.72 12.44 0.80
C GLU A 40 -25.42 11.69 -0.51
N LYS A 41 -25.50 12.36 -1.65
CA LYS A 41 -25.16 11.78 -2.97
C LYS A 41 -23.69 11.35 -3.14
N LYS A 42 -22.79 11.71 -2.21
CA LYS A 42 -21.35 11.41 -2.28
C LYS A 42 -20.88 10.46 -1.18
N ARG A 43 -21.76 9.99 -0.31
CA ARG A 43 -21.40 9.05 0.77
C ARG A 43 -21.19 7.64 0.20
N MET A 44 -20.20 6.93 0.74
CA MET A 44 -20.04 5.51 0.48
C MET A 44 -21.21 4.75 1.12
N GLY A 45 -21.84 3.85 0.36
CA GLY A 45 -22.85 2.95 0.90
C GLY A 45 -22.25 1.98 1.92
N THR A 46 -23.07 1.50 2.85
CA THR A 46 -22.64 0.54 3.88
C THR A 46 -21.97 -0.68 3.27
N LYS A 47 -22.50 -1.20 2.18
CA LYS A 47 -21.94 -2.35 1.45
C LYS A 47 -20.53 -2.05 0.92
N GLN A 48 -20.34 -0.91 0.28
CA GLN A 48 -19.01 -0.47 -0.19
C GLN A 48 -18.00 -0.36 0.95
N LEU A 49 -18.44 0.19 2.10
CA LEU A 49 -17.58 0.33 3.28
C LEU A 49 -17.15 -1.04 3.82
N VAL A 50 -18.08 -2.00 3.91
CA VAL A 50 -17.80 -3.37 4.35
C VAL A 50 -16.80 -4.06 3.42
N TYR A 51 -16.99 -3.98 2.09
CA TYR A 51 -16.03 -4.57 1.15
C TYR A 51 -14.65 -3.91 1.22
N CYS A 52 -14.58 -2.58 1.37
CA CYS A 52 -13.31 -1.89 1.57
C CYS A 52 -12.62 -2.33 2.87
N ALA A 53 -13.37 -2.49 3.95
CA ALA A 53 -12.82 -2.97 5.22
C ALA A 53 -12.31 -4.41 5.13
N VAL A 54 -13.06 -5.29 4.47
CA VAL A 54 -12.64 -6.69 4.25
C VAL A 54 -11.39 -6.77 3.38
N THR A 55 -11.34 -6.03 2.26
CA THR A 55 -10.14 -6.02 1.41
C THR A 55 -8.93 -5.48 2.16
N MET A 56 -9.09 -4.44 2.98
CA MET A 56 -8.00 -3.90 3.80
C MET A 56 -7.55 -4.90 4.87
N ALA A 57 -8.47 -5.59 5.54
CA ALA A 57 -8.15 -6.63 6.51
C ALA A 57 -7.40 -7.81 5.88
N LEU A 58 -7.83 -8.26 4.69
CA LEU A 58 -7.13 -9.31 3.94
C LEU A 58 -5.73 -8.86 3.51
N ALA A 59 -5.58 -7.62 3.03
CA ALA A 59 -4.28 -7.05 2.71
C ALA A 59 -3.36 -7.06 3.94
N PHE A 60 -3.89 -6.65 5.09
CA PHE A 60 -3.15 -6.58 6.34
C PHE A 60 -2.71 -7.98 6.82
N VAL A 61 -3.60 -8.95 6.85
CA VAL A 61 -3.26 -10.33 7.24
C VAL A 61 -2.24 -10.95 6.29
N THR A 62 -2.44 -10.78 4.98
CA THR A 62 -1.53 -11.37 3.98
C THR A 62 -0.17 -10.65 3.92
N SER A 63 -0.05 -9.43 4.41
CA SER A 63 1.25 -8.74 4.50
C SER A 63 2.18 -9.35 5.56
N TYR A 64 1.65 -10.05 6.57
CA TYR A 64 2.47 -10.83 7.51
C TYR A 64 3.02 -12.12 6.90
N LEU A 65 2.40 -12.61 5.82
CA LEU A 65 2.83 -13.83 5.15
C LEU A 65 3.92 -13.49 4.12
N LYS A 66 5.15 -13.34 4.62
CA LYS A 66 6.34 -13.11 3.80
C LYS A 66 6.74 -14.44 3.15
N ILE A 67 6.61 -14.54 1.82
CA ILE A 67 6.98 -15.74 1.05
C ILE A 67 8.49 -15.80 0.88
N PHE A 68 9.11 -14.63 0.66
CA PHE A 68 10.52 -14.51 0.37
C PHE A 68 11.04 -13.13 0.79
N GLU A 69 12.25 -13.09 1.35
CA GLU A 69 12.96 -11.84 1.65
C GLU A 69 14.09 -11.65 0.63
N MET A 70 14.19 -10.43 0.10
CA MET A 70 15.21 -10.12 -0.90
C MET A 70 16.57 -9.92 -0.24
N PRO A 71 17.69 -10.23 -0.93
CA PRO A 71 19.04 -10.15 -0.36
C PRO A 71 19.44 -8.76 0.14
N TRP A 72 18.86 -7.72 -0.42
CA TRP A 72 19.15 -6.32 -0.07
C TRP A 72 18.03 -5.67 0.74
N GLY A 73 17.11 -6.47 1.29
CA GLY A 73 15.93 -6.04 2.04
C GLY A 73 14.67 -5.96 1.17
N GLY A 74 13.55 -5.72 1.83
CA GLY A 74 12.22 -5.84 1.23
C GLY A 74 11.72 -7.28 1.19
N SER A 75 10.41 -7.44 1.28
CA SER A 75 9.76 -8.75 1.36
C SER A 75 8.70 -8.90 0.28
N VAL A 76 8.64 -10.09 -0.30
CA VAL A 76 7.55 -10.50 -1.18
C VAL A 76 6.45 -11.09 -0.32
N THR A 77 5.30 -10.44 -0.27
CA THR A 77 4.17 -10.88 0.54
C THR A 77 3.18 -11.73 -0.26
N LEU A 78 2.22 -12.37 0.43
CA LEU A 78 1.21 -13.18 -0.23
C LEU A 78 0.14 -12.30 -0.91
N CYS A 79 0.52 -11.66 -2.01
CA CYS A 79 -0.37 -10.84 -2.85
C CYS A 79 -1.10 -9.72 -2.06
N SER A 80 -0.46 -9.14 -1.03
CA SER A 80 -1.12 -8.16 -0.14
C SER A 80 -1.64 -6.94 -0.90
N MET A 81 -0.89 -6.45 -1.90
CA MET A 81 -1.29 -5.32 -2.74
C MET A 81 -2.56 -5.60 -3.55
N LEU A 82 -2.84 -6.87 -3.91
CA LEU A 82 -4.00 -7.24 -4.71
C LEU A 82 -5.29 -6.76 -4.06
N PHE A 83 -5.44 -6.93 -2.76
CA PHE A 83 -6.69 -6.61 -2.06
C PHE A 83 -7.00 -5.11 -2.09
N ILE A 84 -5.99 -4.24 -1.97
CA ILE A 84 -6.18 -2.78 -2.10
C ILE A 84 -6.54 -2.42 -3.55
N VAL A 85 -5.87 -3.07 -4.52
CA VAL A 85 -6.18 -2.91 -5.96
C VAL A 85 -7.59 -3.38 -6.29
N LEU A 86 -8.11 -4.44 -5.65
CA LEU A 86 -9.50 -4.88 -5.84
C LEU A 86 -10.49 -3.78 -5.41
N ALA A 87 -10.30 -3.16 -4.25
CA ALA A 87 -11.15 -2.05 -3.81
C ALA A 87 -11.11 -0.89 -4.82
N ALA A 88 -9.93 -0.54 -5.34
CA ALA A 88 -9.76 0.48 -6.37
C ALA A 88 -10.46 0.09 -7.69
N ASN A 89 -10.31 -1.17 -8.11
CA ASN A 89 -10.92 -1.67 -9.36
C ASN A 89 -12.45 -1.75 -9.28
N TRP A 90 -13.01 -2.03 -8.11
CA TRP A 90 -14.46 -2.12 -7.93
C TRP A 90 -15.09 -0.73 -7.81
N TYR A 91 -14.54 0.14 -6.99
CA TYR A 91 -15.16 1.40 -6.57
C TYR A 91 -14.50 2.66 -7.12
N GLY A 92 -13.48 2.48 -7.98
CA GLY A 92 -12.77 3.58 -8.65
C GLY A 92 -11.59 4.14 -7.87
N PRO A 93 -10.85 5.07 -8.51
CA PRO A 93 -9.56 5.54 -8.00
C PRO A 93 -9.68 6.30 -6.67
N LYS A 94 -10.73 7.09 -6.46
CA LYS A 94 -10.92 7.84 -5.21
C LYS A 94 -11.03 6.90 -4.00
N THR A 95 -11.86 5.86 -4.12
CA THR A 95 -12.01 4.85 -3.06
C THR A 95 -10.70 4.09 -2.86
N GLY A 96 -10.03 3.71 -3.97
CA GLY A 96 -8.74 3.04 -3.90
C GLY A 96 -7.66 3.85 -3.18
N VAL A 97 -7.57 5.15 -3.44
CA VAL A 97 -6.66 6.07 -2.74
C VAL A 97 -6.98 6.12 -1.25
N LEU A 98 -8.25 6.26 -0.87
CA LEU A 98 -8.64 6.30 0.55
C LEU A 98 -8.33 4.99 1.29
N VAL A 99 -8.62 3.85 0.67
CA VAL A 99 -8.31 2.52 1.24
C VAL A 99 -6.78 2.34 1.33
N GLY A 100 -6.04 2.75 0.29
CA GLY A 100 -4.58 2.72 0.29
C GLY A 100 -3.97 3.60 1.38
N LEU A 101 -4.48 4.82 1.58
CA LEU A 101 -4.05 5.70 2.68
C LEU A 101 -4.27 5.05 4.05
N ALA A 102 -5.47 4.53 4.30
CA ALA A 102 -5.79 3.86 5.55
C ALA A 102 -4.89 2.62 5.76
N TYR A 103 -4.67 1.85 4.71
CA TYR A 103 -3.78 0.69 4.75
C TYR A 103 -2.32 1.10 4.99
N GLY A 104 -1.84 2.19 4.39
CA GLY A 104 -0.50 2.72 4.62
C GLY A 104 -0.25 3.08 6.09
N ILE A 105 -1.26 3.65 6.77
CA ILE A 105 -1.19 3.91 8.23
C ILE A 105 -1.07 2.59 9.00
N LEU A 106 -1.83 1.55 8.63
CA LEU A 106 -1.73 0.23 9.27
C LEU A 106 -0.34 -0.39 9.05
N GLN A 107 0.22 -0.28 7.84
CA GLN A 107 1.56 -0.78 7.53
C GLN A 107 2.64 -0.04 8.32
N PHE A 108 2.50 1.27 8.50
CA PHE A 108 3.40 2.03 9.36
C PHE A 108 3.32 1.57 10.82
N LEU A 109 2.13 1.28 11.34
CA LEU A 109 1.98 0.75 12.70
C LEU A 109 2.50 -0.69 12.85
N GLN A 110 2.47 -1.47 11.77
CA GLN A 110 2.94 -2.86 11.76
C GLN A 110 4.47 -2.96 11.82
N GLU A 111 5.16 -2.22 10.97
CA GLU A 111 6.63 -2.20 10.86
C GLU A 111 7.10 -0.73 10.70
N PRO A 112 7.10 0.07 11.77
CA PRO A 112 7.49 1.46 11.68
C PRO A 112 9.00 1.59 11.47
N TYR A 113 9.37 2.39 10.48
CA TYR A 113 10.73 2.84 10.28
C TYR A 113 10.73 4.35 9.96
N VAL A 114 11.42 5.14 10.76
CA VAL A 114 11.35 6.60 10.71
C VAL A 114 12.74 7.20 10.62
N LEU A 115 13.09 7.68 9.44
CA LEU A 115 14.28 8.53 9.21
C LEU A 115 13.89 10.00 9.21
N SER A 116 12.76 10.32 8.59
CA SER A 116 12.20 11.67 8.54
C SER A 116 10.69 11.60 8.30
N PHE A 117 9.99 12.71 8.57
CA PHE A 117 8.55 12.81 8.27
C PHE A 117 8.26 12.58 6.78
N PHE A 118 9.07 13.15 5.89
CA PHE A 118 8.85 13.01 4.45
C PHE A 118 9.13 11.59 3.95
N GLN A 119 10.12 10.89 4.52
CA GLN A 119 10.36 9.47 4.24
C GLN A 119 9.14 8.63 4.61
N VAL A 120 8.57 8.82 5.81
CA VAL A 120 7.33 8.13 6.24
C VAL A 120 6.19 8.42 5.26
N CYS A 121 6.04 9.67 4.80
CA CYS A 121 5.05 9.99 3.78
C CYS A 121 5.27 9.24 2.47
N CYS A 122 6.50 9.16 1.97
CA CYS A 122 6.81 8.44 0.73
C CYS A 122 6.57 6.94 0.87
N ASP A 123 7.09 6.32 1.93
CA ASP A 123 7.14 4.87 2.06
C ASP A 123 5.81 4.25 2.50
N TYR A 124 5.03 4.95 3.34
CA TYR A 124 3.78 4.41 3.86
C TYR A 124 2.55 5.11 3.27
N ILE A 125 2.51 6.45 3.24
CA ILE A 125 1.28 7.15 2.87
C ILE A 125 1.10 7.18 1.35
N LEU A 126 2.06 7.76 0.62
CA LEU A 126 1.95 7.97 -0.82
C LEU A 126 2.09 6.67 -1.60
N ALA A 127 3.02 5.80 -1.19
CA ALA A 127 3.23 4.51 -1.84
C ALA A 127 1.98 3.62 -1.81
N PHE A 128 1.30 3.55 -0.66
CA PHE A 128 0.07 2.76 -0.57
C PHE A 128 -1.14 3.47 -1.18
N ALA A 129 -1.24 4.79 -1.08
CA ALA A 129 -2.27 5.58 -1.77
C ALA A 129 -2.20 5.40 -3.30
N ALA A 130 -0.98 5.28 -3.84
CA ALA A 130 -0.74 5.06 -5.26
C ALA A 130 -1.37 3.77 -5.81
N LEU A 131 -1.65 2.77 -4.95
CA LEU A 131 -2.39 1.57 -5.36
C LEU A 131 -3.80 1.91 -5.86
N GLY A 132 -4.35 3.05 -5.47
CA GLY A 132 -5.63 3.57 -5.96
C GLY A 132 -5.64 3.87 -7.46
N THR A 133 -4.48 4.05 -8.11
CA THR A 133 -4.37 4.26 -9.56
C THR A 133 -4.95 3.10 -10.38
N ALA A 134 -5.02 1.89 -9.81
CA ALA A 134 -5.68 0.75 -10.42
C ALA A 134 -7.14 1.05 -10.82
N GLY A 135 -7.81 1.93 -10.10
CA GLY A 135 -9.21 2.29 -10.36
C GLY A 135 -9.42 2.98 -11.72
N PHE A 136 -8.41 3.63 -12.30
CA PHE A 136 -8.51 4.22 -13.63
C PHE A 136 -8.73 3.18 -14.74
N PHE A 137 -8.32 1.94 -14.48
CA PHE A 137 -8.44 0.83 -15.45
C PHE A 137 -9.69 -0.04 -15.23
N ALA A 138 -10.54 0.29 -14.24
CA ALA A 138 -11.69 -0.52 -13.83
C ALA A 138 -12.64 -0.93 -14.97
N LYS A 139 -12.78 -0.06 -15.99
CA LYS A 139 -13.66 -0.25 -17.16
C LYS A 139 -12.92 -0.78 -18.40
N SER A 140 -11.61 -0.97 -18.35
CA SER A 140 -10.84 -1.41 -19.51
C SER A 140 -10.87 -2.93 -19.67
N LYS A 141 -10.62 -3.42 -20.91
CA LYS A 141 -10.37 -4.85 -21.14
C LYS A 141 -9.16 -5.29 -20.33
N HIS A 142 -9.30 -6.38 -19.56
CA HIS A 142 -8.30 -6.85 -18.60
C HIS A 142 -7.94 -5.78 -17.54
N GLY A 143 -8.93 -5.00 -17.10
CA GLY A 143 -8.73 -3.82 -16.25
C GLY A 143 -8.08 -4.14 -14.91
N LEU A 144 -8.33 -5.31 -14.32
CA LEU A 144 -7.67 -5.71 -13.07
C LEU A 144 -6.16 -5.90 -13.26
N VAL A 145 -5.74 -6.61 -14.30
CA VAL A 145 -4.30 -6.84 -14.58
C VAL A 145 -3.59 -5.53 -14.92
N LYS A 146 -4.17 -4.74 -15.83
CA LYS A 146 -3.61 -3.42 -16.19
C LYS A 146 -3.52 -2.48 -15.01
N GLY A 147 -4.60 -2.43 -14.22
CA GLY A 147 -4.67 -1.62 -13.01
C GLY A 147 -3.66 -2.05 -11.97
N TYR A 148 -3.47 -3.35 -11.78
CA TYR A 148 -2.49 -3.88 -10.85
C TYR A 148 -1.05 -3.50 -11.24
N ILE A 149 -0.69 -3.67 -12.52
CA ILE A 149 0.63 -3.28 -13.02
C ILE A 149 0.86 -1.78 -12.84
N ALA A 150 -0.11 -0.94 -13.23
CA ALA A 150 0.00 0.52 -13.05
C ALA A 150 0.14 0.91 -11.58
N ALA A 151 -0.58 0.25 -10.67
CA ALA A 151 -0.52 0.47 -9.24
C ALA A 151 0.85 0.11 -8.65
N VAL A 152 1.43 -1.02 -9.07
CA VAL A 152 2.77 -1.45 -8.64
C VAL A 152 3.84 -0.47 -9.11
N ILE A 153 3.76 -0.02 -10.38
CA ILE A 153 4.69 0.99 -10.92
C ILE A 153 4.57 2.30 -10.13
N ALA A 154 3.35 2.78 -9.88
CA ALA A 154 3.12 4.01 -9.14
C ALA A 154 3.63 3.92 -7.68
N ARG A 155 3.38 2.77 -7.01
CA ARG A 155 3.91 2.52 -5.67
C ARG A 155 5.44 2.53 -5.66
N GLY A 156 6.06 1.81 -6.58
CA GLY A 156 7.52 1.74 -6.70
C GLY A 156 8.17 3.09 -6.95
N ALA A 157 7.49 4.00 -7.67
CA ALA A 157 7.99 5.35 -7.90
C ALA A 157 8.11 6.16 -6.59
N PHE A 158 7.13 6.06 -5.67
CA PHE A 158 7.22 6.73 -4.37
C PHE A 158 8.27 6.10 -3.46
N HIS A 159 8.39 4.78 -3.44
CA HIS A 159 9.48 4.11 -2.72
C HIS A 159 10.85 4.47 -3.30
N ALA A 160 11.00 4.54 -4.62
CA ALA A 160 12.25 4.96 -5.25
C ALA A 160 12.59 6.42 -4.91
N LEU A 161 11.59 7.32 -4.88
CA LEU A 161 11.78 8.70 -4.46
C LEU A 161 12.29 8.78 -3.01
N GLY A 162 11.63 8.08 -2.08
CA GLY A 162 12.12 7.94 -0.70
C GLY A 162 13.52 7.33 -0.64
N GLY A 163 13.77 6.32 -1.47
CA GLY A 163 15.06 5.66 -1.62
C GLY A 163 16.20 6.60 -2.00
N TYR A 164 15.99 7.44 -3.00
CA TYR A 164 17.00 8.43 -3.42
C TYR A 164 17.26 9.51 -2.37
N LEU A 165 16.24 9.90 -1.62
CA LEU A 165 16.35 10.98 -0.64
C LEU A 165 16.92 10.53 0.70
N TYR A 166 16.68 9.27 1.10
CA TYR A 166 16.92 8.85 2.48
C TYR A 166 17.66 7.51 2.64
N TRP A 167 17.66 6.65 1.62
CA TRP A 167 18.17 5.28 1.76
C TRP A 167 19.51 5.02 1.08
N MET A 168 20.08 5.99 0.36
CA MET A 168 21.35 5.84 -0.34
C MET A 168 22.52 5.49 0.61
N ASP A 169 22.51 6.03 1.83
CA ASP A 169 23.54 5.79 2.84
C ASP A 169 23.38 4.43 3.54
N TYR A 170 22.23 3.77 3.35
CA TYR A 170 21.93 2.44 3.87
C TYR A 170 22.13 1.33 2.83
N MET A 171 22.73 1.65 1.70
CA MET A 171 23.04 0.67 0.67
C MET A 171 23.99 -0.39 1.24
N PRO A 172 23.67 -1.70 1.15
CA PRO A 172 24.55 -2.76 1.66
C PRO A 172 25.89 -2.78 0.95
N ASP A 173 26.96 -3.11 1.68
CA ASP A 173 28.35 -3.16 1.16
C ASP A 173 28.50 -4.16 0.00
N ASN A 174 27.71 -5.22 0.00
CA ASN A 174 27.70 -6.24 -1.05
C ASN A 174 26.91 -5.83 -2.31
N PHE A 175 26.31 -4.63 -2.35
CA PHE A 175 25.64 -4.13 -3.55
C PHE A 175 26.67 -3.69 -4.60
N PRO A 176 26.49 -4.04 -5.89
CA PRO A 176 27.45 -3.68 -6.95
C PRO A 176 27.63 -2.16 -7.06
N GLN A 177 28.84 -1.67 -6.82
CA GLN A 177 29.15 -0.22 -6.83
C GLN A 177 28.92 0.44 -8.20
N SER A 178 29.05 -0.32 -9.29
CA SER A 178 28.73 0.14 -10.66
C SER A 178 27.25 0.48 -10.84
N LEU A 179 26.36 -0.05 -10.00
CA LEU A 179 24.90 0.17 -10.02
C LEU A 179 24.40 1.05 -8.87
N ARG A 180 25.31 1.68 -8.12
CA ARG A 180 24.97 2.52 -6.94
C ARG A 180 23.88 3.54 -7.24
N SER A 181 23.94 4.23 -8.35
CA SER A 181 22.94 5.23 -8.75
C SER A 181 21.55 4.63 -9.02
N LEU A 182 21.48 3.34 -9.31
CA LEU A 182 20.22 2.61 -9.55
C LEU A 182 19.72 1.87 -8.31
N TYR A 183 20.47 1.91 -7.19
CA TYR A 183 20.12 1.16 -5.98
C TYR A 183 18.66 1.35 -5.53
N PRO A 184 18.12 2.57 -5.37
CA PRO A 184 16.73 2.75 -4.94
C PRO A 184 15.70 2.14 -5.88
N LEU A 185 15.95 2.17 -7.19
CA LEU A 185 15.09 1.54 -8.18
C LEU A 185 15.18 0.01 -8.09
N LEU A 186 16.40 -0.53 -8.18
CA LEU A 186 16.63 -1.97 -8.18
C LEU A 186 16.15 -2.62 -6.88
N TYR A 187 16.44 -1.98 -5.75
CA TYR A 187 15.99 -2.42 -4.44
C TYR A 187 14.45 -2.48 -4.38
N ASN A 188 13.77 -1.37 -4.63
CA ASN A 188 12.32 -1.31 -4.45
C ASN A 188 11.56 -2.13 -5.49
N TYR A 189 11.96 -2.08 -6.76
CA TYR A 189 11.28 -2.86 -7.79
C TYR A 189 11.60 -4.36 -7.73
N SER A 190 12.69 -4.80 -7.08
CA SER A 190 13.00 -6.22 -6.97
C SER A 190 11.87 -7.00 -6.29
N TYR A 191 11.46 -6.62 -5.08
CA TYR A 191 10.39 -7.32 -4.37
C TYR A 191 8.99 -7.00 -4.94
N LEU A 192 8.76 -5.75 -5.37
CA LEU A 192 7.48 -5.34 -5.95
C LEU A 192 7.15 -6.10 -7.24
N LEU A 193 8.12 -6.27 -8.14
CA LEU A 193 7.91 -6.98 -9.40
C LEU A 193 7.77 -8.48 -9.20
N VAL A 194 8.51 -9.09 -8.26
CA VAL A 194 8.33 -10.50 -7.94
C VAL A 194 6.91 -10.77 -7.42
N GLU A 195 6.42 -9.97 -6.46
CA GLU A 195 5.03 -10.07 -6.00
C GLU A 195 4.05 -9.80 -7.15
N ALA A 196 4.37 -8.83 -8.03
CA ALA A 196 3.51 -8.51 -9.17
C ALA A 196 3.38 -9.68 -10.15
N VAL A 197 4.48 -10.35 -10.48
CA VAL A 197 4.45 -11.53 -11.36
C VAL A 197 3.60 -12.63 -10.74
N ILE A 198 3.82 -12.97 -9.49
CA ILE A 198 3.03 -13.99 -8.77
C ILE A 198 1.54 -13.62 -8.79
N THR A 199 1.22 -12.37 -8.45
CA THR A 199 -0.16 -11.90 -8.41
C THR A 199 -0.81 -11.91 -9.79
N VAL A 200 -0.12 -11.44 -10.84
CA VAL A 200 -0.65 -11.43 -12.21
C VAL A 200 -0.90 -12.85 -12.71
N ILE A 201 -0.01 -13.79 -12.44
CA ILE A 201 -0.23 -15.21 -12.74
C ILE A 201 -1.50 -15.69 -12.02
N LEU A 202 -1.62 -15.45 -10.71
CA LEU A 202 -2.75 -15.88 -9.90
C LEU A 202 -4.08 -15.36 -10.43
N ILE A 203 -4.19 -14.04 -10.68
CA ILE A 203 -5.45 -13.43 -11.16
C ILE A 203 -5.76 -13.75 -12.63
N SER A 204 -4.78 -14.28 -13.38
CA SER A 204 -4.96 -14.76 -14.75
C SER A 204 -5.48 -16.20 -14.83
N ILE A 205 -5.46 -16.96 -13.73
CA ILE A 205 -6.05 -18.30 -13.67
C ILE A 205 -7.57 -18.18 -13.86
N PRO A 206 -8.17 -18.89 -14.84
CA PRO A 206 -9.60 -18.72 -15.17
C PRO A 206 -10.55 -18.90 -13.99
N ALA A 207 -10.27 -19.85 -13.10
CA ALA A 207 -11.08 -20.08 -11.90
C ALA A 207 -11.02 -18.90 -10.93
N VAL A 208 -9.82 -18.34 -10.69
CA VAL A 208 -9.61 -17.17 -9.83
C VAL A 208 -10.27 -15.94 -10.45
N ALA A 209 -10.03 -15.68 -11.73
CA ALA A 209 -10.65 -14.56 -12.45
C ALA A 209 -12.18 -14.61 -12.39
N LYS A 210 -12.77 -15.80 -12.58
CA LYS A 210 -14.22 -16.01 -12.46
C LYS A 210 -14.71 -15.75 -11.03
N GLY A 211 -13.99 -16.23 -10.02
CA GLY A 211 -14.28 -15.98 -8.60
C GLY A 211 -14.26 -14.49 -8.27
N LEU A 212 -13.18 -13.78 -8.64
CA LEU A 212 -13.04 -12.34 -8.41
C LEU A 212 -14.12 -11.52 -9.13
N ASN A 213 -14.52 -11.94 -10.35
CA ASN A 213 -15.62 -11.29 -11.07
C ASN A 213 -16.97 -11.49 -10.37
N ARG A 214 -17.26 -12.66 -9.80
CA ARG A 214 -18.46 -12.88 -9.01
C ARG A 214 -18.49 -11.98 -7.77
N VAL A 215 -17.37 -11.93 -7.02
CA VAL A 215 -17.25 -11.05 -5.86
C VAL A 215 -17.45 -9.58 -6.28
N LYS A 216 -16.86 -9.16 -7.40
CA LYS A 216 -17.06 -7.81 -7.96
C LYS A 216 -18.54 -7.52 -8.23
N GLN A 217 -19.27 -8.44 -8.89
CA GLN A 217 -20.70 -8.28 -9.15
C GLN A 217 -21.46 -8.08 -7.84
N THR A 218 -21.27 -8.99 -6.89
CA THR A 218 -21.91 -8.88 -5.57
C THR A 218 -21.53 -7.58 -4.84
N ALA A 219 -20.31 -7.10 -4.98
CA ALA A 219 -19.87 -5.86 -4.34
C ALA A 219 -20.54 -4.60 -4.95
N LEU A 220 -20.92 -4.65 -6.23
CA LEU A 220 -21.48 -3.51 -6.98
C LEU A 220 -23.02 -3.50 -7.05
N GLU A 221 -23.70 -4.61 -6.76
CA GLU A 221 -25.16 -4.68 -6.58
C GLU A 221 -25.58 -3.89 -5.33
#